data_0cbdf1547f229d2dd86f2fb5f5152cf8
#
_entry.id   0cbdf1547f229d2dd86f2fb5f5152cf8
#
_cell.length_a   1.000
_cell.length_b   1.000
_cell.length_c   1.000
_cell.angle_alpha   90.00
_cell.angle_beta   90.00
_cell.angle_gamma   90.00
#
_symmetry.space_group_name_H-M   'P 1'
#
loop_
_entity.id
_entity.type
_entity.pdbx_description
1 polymer ?
#
loop_
_entity_poly.entity_id
_entity_poly.type
_entity_poly.pdbx_seq_one_letter_code
_entity_poly.pdbx_strand_id
1 'polypeptide(L)'
;MHFVLVHGWGFHAGMWRALLDQFPGAEMSLVDLGFIDGGPEGLSGWPEDAIAVGHSLWVLWLLQRARESERRPFRGLVSIQGFDCFNCHIPRSRVAGMRRELKRDANATLQAFWRASGTEAFAPADALNVERLDAGLGWLMDWDARAARSELGCPVLALAARDDTIVPAAMSASIWGDDKIQWAQDGGHVLPLRHPEWCARHVLDFAHALPS
;
A
#
# COMPACT_ATOMS: atom_id res chain seq x y z
N MET A 1 -18.78 -9.28 4.72
CA MET A 1 -17.63 -8.95 3.85
C MET A 1 -16.39 -8.89 4.71
N HIS A 2 -15.32 -9.52 4.27
CA HIS A 2 -14.04 -9.51 4.97
C HIS A 2 -13.01 -8.72 4.16
N PHE A 3 -12.37 -7.74 4.79
CA PHE A 3 -11.29 -6.96 4.18
C PHE A 3 -9.96 -7.27 4.86
N VAL A 4 -8.91 -7.39 4.06
CA VAL A 4 -7.53 -7.52 4.53
C VAL A 4 -6.78 -6.25 4.14
N LEU A 5 -6.38 -5.45 5.13
CA LEU A 5 -5.76 -4.15 4.91
C LEU A 5 -4.27 -4.21 5.23
N VAL A 6 -3.46 -3.72 4.28
CA VAL A 6 -2.01 -3.78 4.39
C VAL A 6 -1.38 -2.43 4.07
N HIS A 7 -0.65 -1.87 5.05
CA HIS A 7 -0.06 -0.53 4.97
C HIS A 7 1.20 -0.45 4.10
N GLY A 8 1.62 0.75 3.70
CA GLY A 8 2.84 0.99 2.92
C GLY A 8 4.13 1.00 3.75
N TRP A 9 5.28 1.17 3.05
CA TRP A 9 6.57 1.33 3.69
C TRP A 9 6.60 2.54 4.63
N GLY A 10 7.26 2.39 5.77
CA GLY A 10 7.40 3.47 6.76
C GLY A 10 6.14 3.79 7.55
N PHE A 11 5.10 2.96 7.47
CA PHE A 11 3.87 3.06 8.25
C PHE A 11 3.65 1.81 9.09
N HIS A 12 2.59 1.77 9.88
CA HIS A 12 2.07 0.62 10.62
C HIS A 12 0.54 0.56 10.49
N ALA A 13 -0.09 -0.49 11.01
CA ALA A 13 -1.53 -0.72 10.88
C ALA A 13 -2.41 0.45 11.37
N GLY A 14 -1.89 1.30 12.25
CA GLY A 14 -2.59 2.50 12.74
C GLY A 14 -2.96 3.52 11.66
N MET A 15 -2.34 3.46 10.47
CA MET A 15 -2.73 4.32 9.34
C MET A 15 -4.16 4.07 8.86
N TRP A 16 -4.71 2.91 9.16
CA TRP A 16 -6.06 2.53 8.75
C TRP A 16 -7.16 3.03 9.66
N ARG A 17 -6.82 3.57 10.86
CA ARG A 17 -7.79 3.87 11.92
C ARG A 17 -8.98 4.71 11.43
N ALA A 18 -8.72 5.84 10.79
CA ALA A 18 -9.77 6.72 10.28
C ALA A 18 -10.62 6.05 9.18
N LEU A 19 -10.00 5.18 8.38
CA LEU A 19 -10.70 4.40 7.36
C LEU A 19 -11.58 3.32 7.98
N LEU A 20 -11.12 2.62 9.02
CA LEU A 20 -11.87 1.56 9.70
C LEU A 20 -13.19 2.06 10.28
N ASP A 21 -13.22 3.29 10.80
CA ASP A 21 -14.43 3.92 11.35
C ASP A 21 -15.55 4.06 10.30
N GLN A 22 -15.21 3.94 9.01
CA GLN A 22 -16.15 4.05 7.90
C GLN A 22 -16.76 2.69 7.46
N PHE A 23 -16.39 1.57 8.10
CA PHE A 23 -16.82 0.22 7.70
C PHE A 23 -17.63 -0.47 8.81
N PRO A 24 -18.81 0.06 9.22
CA PRO A 24 -19.58 -0.53 10.30
C PRO A 24 -20.03 -1.95 9.93
N GLY A 25 -19.72 -2.91 10.79
CA GLY A 25 -20.15 -4.30 10.66
C GLY A 25 -19.38 -5.15 9.64
N ALA A 26 -18.31 -4.63 9.02
CA ALA A 26 -17.43 -5.43 8.19
C ALA A 26 -16.36 -6.14 9.05
N GLU A 27 -15.94 -7.33 8.64
CA GLU A 27 -14.81 -8.02 9.24
C GLU A 27 -13.50 -7.46 8.66
N MET A 28 -12.54 -7.14 9.54
CA MET A 28 -11.28 -6.51 9.14
C MET A 28 -10.09 -7.29 9.68
N SER A 29 -9.16 -7.65 8.80
CA SER A 29 -7.84 -8.14 9.17
C SER A 29 -6.78 -7.10 8.82
N LEU A 30 -6.03 -6.64 9.83
CA LEU A 30 -4.93 -5.71 9.63
C LEU A 30 -3.62 -6.49 9.59
N VAL A 31 -2.86 -6.28 8.54
CA VAL A 31 -1.54 -6.90 8.37
C VAL A 31 -0.48 -5.83 8.61
N ASP A 32 0.42 -6.10 9.54
CA ASP A 32 1.54 -5.24 9.87
C ASP A 32 2.87 -5.91 9.51
N LEU A 33 3.75 -5.18 8.82
CA LEU A 33 5.06 -5.70 8.40
C LEU A 33 6.17 -5.43 9.39
N GLY A 34 5.87 -4.84 10.52
CA GLY A 34 6.86 -4.59 11.53
C GLY A 34 7.91 -3.56 11.15
N PHE A 35 7.58 -2.57 10.32
CA PHE A 35 8.44 -1.41 10.08
C PHE A 35 8.55 -0.52 11.31
N ILE A 36 7.50 -0.51 12.13
CA ILE A 36 7.35 0.28 13.34
C ILE A 36 6.80 -0.65 14.42
N ASP A 37 7.32 -0.54 15.64
CA ASP A 37 6.96 -1.34 16.84
C ASP A 37 7.14 -2.86 16.71
N GLY A 38 7.80 -3.34 15.66
CA GLY A 38 8.10 -4.76 15.49
C GLY A 38 6.87 -5.66 15.47
N GLY A 39 5.75 -5.17 14.96
CA GLY A 39 4.48 -5.90 14.88
C GLY A 39 4.63 -7.28 14.21
N PRO A 40 3.76 -8.23 14.55
CA PRO A 40 3.84 -9.58 14.01
C PRO A 40 3.56 -9.57 12.50
N GLU A 41 4.32 -10.35 11.76
CA GLU A 41 3.96 -10.75 10.40
C GLU A 41 2.73 -11.64 10.42
N GLY A 42 1.55 -11.03 10.51
CA GLY A 42 0.28 -11.75 10.51
C GLY A 42 -0.18 -12.12 9.10
N LEU A 43 0.57 -12.97 8.39
CA LEU A 43 0.28 -13.30 7.00
C LEU A 43 -0.27 -14.72 6.78
N SER A 44 -0.53 -15.45 7.83
CA SER A 44 -1.10 -16.80 7.71
C SER A 44 -2.61 -16.73 7.90
N GLY A 45 -3.36 -16.98 6.81
CA GLY A 45 -4.72 -17.45 6.93
C GLY A 45 -5.84 -16.40 6.88
N TRP A 46 -5.83 -15.46 5.95
CA TRP A 46 -7.05 -14.73 5.64
C TRP A 46 -8.00 -15.58 4.76
N PRO A 47 -9.32 -15.32 4.81
CA PRO A 47 -10.29 -16.02 3.98
C PRO A 47 -10.03 -15.86 2.48
N GLU A 48 -10.23 -16.93 1.71
CA GLU A 48 -10.06 -16.91 0.24
C GLU A 48 -11.00 -15.93 -0.47
N ASP A 49 -12.12 -15.58 0.16
CA ASP A 49 -13.12 -14.61 -0.33
C ASP A 49 -12.89 -13.18 0.16
N ALA A 50 -11.78 -12.92 0.85
CA ALA A 50 -11.45 -11.59 1.34
C ALA A 50 -11.18 -10.60 0.18
N ILE A 51 -11.45 -9.33 0.44
CA ILE A 51 -11.05 -8.22 -0.43
C ILE A 51 -9.74 -7.65 0.12
N ALA A 52 -8.68 -7.74 -0.68
CA ALA A 52 -7.38 -7.21 -0.29
C ALA A 52 -7.31 -5.69 -0.57
N VAL A 53 -6.92 -4.91 0.44
CA VAL A 53 -6.73 -3.46 0.33
C VAL A 53 -5.28 -3.15 0.64
N GLY A 54 -4.51 -2.84 -0.39
CA GLY A 54 -3.09 -2.51 -0.26
C GLY A 54 -2.80 -1.03 -0.44
N HIS A 55 -1.92 -0.48 0.39
CA HIS A 55 -1.38 0.86 0.21
C HIS A 55 0.08 0.80 -0.26
N SER A 56 0.42 1.52 -1.33
CA SER A 56 1.79 1.72 -1.79
C SER A 56 2.54 0.40 -2.07
N LEU A 57 3.69 0.16 -1.45
CA LEU A 57 4.52 -1.06 -1.55
C LEU A 57 3.71 -2.36 -1.41
N TRP A 58 2.62 -2.32 -0.64
CA TRP A 58 1.87 -3.54 -0.37
C TRP A 58 1.05 -4.07 -1.52
N VAL A 59 0.70 -3.23 -2.46
CA VAL A 59 0.09 -3.71 -3.70
C VAL A 59 1.10 -4.59 -4.44
N LEU A 60 2.35 -4.16 -4.54
CA LEU A 60 3.44 -4.97 -5.10
C LEU A 60 3.59 -6.31 -4.36
N TRP A 61 3.56 -6.28 -3.02
CA TRP A 61 3.64 -7.49 -2.21
C TRP A 61 2.44 -8.42 -2.40
N LEU A 62 1.20 -7.88 -2.40
CA LEU A 62 -0.01 -8.66 -2.65
C LEU A 62 0.01 -9.33 -4.03
N LEU A 63 0.50 -8.64 -5.06
CA LEU A 63 0.67 -9.19 -6.39
C LEU A 63 1.70 -10.33 -6.42
N GLN A 64 2.83 -10.19 -5.71
CA GLN A 64 3.80 -11.27 -5.59
C GLN A 64 3.22 -12.49 -4.90
N ARG A 65 2.47 -12.30 -3.81
CA ARG A 65 1.77 -13.39 -3.12
C ARG A 65 0.70 -14.05 -3.96
N ALA A 66 -0.03 -13.28 -4.77
CA ALA A 66 -1.02 -13.83 -5.70
C ALA A 66 -0.39 -14.80 -6.71
N ARG A 67 0.81 -14.49 -7.18
CA ARG A 67 1.57 -15.34 -8.10
C ARG A 67 2.05 -16.65 -7.47
N GLU A 68 2.35 -16.64 -6.17
CA GLU A 68 2.85 -17.81 -5.43
C GLU A 68 1.70 -18.74 -5.02
N SER A 69 0.44 -18.30 -5.12
CA SER A 69 -0.74 -19.08 -4.74
C SER A 69 -1.24 -19.90 -5.92
N GLU A 70 -1.55 -21.18 -5.69
CA GLU A 70 -2.22 -22.07 -6.66
C GLU A 70 -3.71 -21.73 -6.84
N ARG A 71 -4.28 -20.91 -5.97
CA ARG A 71 -5.69 -20.51 -5.95
C ARG A 71 -5.83 -19.01 -6.08
N ARG A 72 -7.04 -18.53 -6.40
CA ARG A 72 -7.36 -17.11 -6.35
C ARG A 72 -7.14 -16.59 -4.92
N PRO A 73 -6.16 -15.69 -4.68
CA PRO A 73 -5.75 -15.35 -3.32
C PRO A 73 -6.74 -14.43 -2.60
N PHE A 74 -7.62 -13.73 -3.36
CA PHE A 74 -8.65 -12.82 -2.86
C PHE A 74 -9.73 -12.59 -3.92
N ARG A 75 -10.91 -12.18 -3.46
CA ARG A 75 -12.09 -11.92 -4.31
C ARG A 75 -11.93 -10.65 -5.15
N GLY A 76 -11.23 -9.65 -4.65
CA GLY A 76 -10.91 -8.41 -5.34
C GLY A 76 -9.71 -7.71 -4.72
N LEU A 77 -9.03 -6.87 -5.50
CA LEU A 77 -7.89 -6.07 -5.05
C LEU A 77 -8.23 -4.59 -5.10
N VAL A 78 -8.01 -3.88 -4.01
CA VAL A 78 -7.99 -2.42 -3.95
C VAL A 78 -6.55 -1.94 -3.84
N SER A 79 -6.10 -1.20 -4.83
CA SER A 79 -4.81 -0.53 -4.86
C SER A 79 -4.97 0.92 -4.46
N ILE A 80 -4.52 1.31 -3.27
CA ILE A 80 -4.48 2.71 -2.86
C ILE A 80 -3.04 3.22 -3.05
N GLN A 81 -2.83 4.07 -4.07
CA GLN A 81 -1.52 4.64 -4.40
C GLN A 81 -0.42 3.57 -4.58
N GLY A 82 -0.85 2.39 -5.04
CA GLY A 82 0.01 1.23 -5.20
C GLY A 82 0.56 1.08 -6.61
N PHE A 83 1.49 0.15 -6.76
CA PHE A 83 2.21 -0.11 -8.00
C PHE A 83 2.59 -1.59 -8.12
N ASP A 84 2.95 -2.02 -9.31
CA ASP A 84 3.40 -3.37 -9.65
C ASP A 84 4.92 -3.49 -9.84
N CYS A 85 5.60 -2.36 -10.10
CA CYS A 85 7.05 -2.26 -10.23
C CYS A 85 7.49 -0.83 -9.90
N PHE A 86 8.20 -0.61 -8.80
CA PHE A 86 8.62 0.75 -8.42
C PHE A 86 9.81 1.22 -9.24
N ASN A 87 10.84 0.37 -9.39
CA ASN A 87 12.07 0.70 -10.10
C ASN A 87 11.90 0.84 -11.62
N CYS A 88 10.75 0.45 -12.16
CA CYS A 88 10.40 0.65 -13.56
C CYS A 88 10.03 2.12 -13.85
N HIS A 89 9.66 2.89 -12.83
CA HIS A 89 9.23 4.28 -12.94
C HIS A 89 10.14 5.25 -12.18
N ILE A 90 10.70 4.81 -11.05
CA ILE A 90 11.55 5.62 -10.18
C ILE A 90 12.99 5.10 -10.26
N PRO A 91 13.98 5.94 -10.56
CA PRO A 91 15.36 5.50 -10.68
C PRO A 91 15.84 4.75 -9.44
N ARG A 92 16.43 3.56 -9.65
CA ARG A 92 16.98 2.71 -8.58
C ARG A 92 17.96 3.46 -7.66
N SER A 93 18.70 4.41 -8.22
CA SER A 93 19.65 5.25 -7.47
C SER A 93 18.98 6.10 -6.38
N ARG A 94 17.70 6.49 -6.59
CA ARG A 94 16.92 7.26 -5.60
C ARG A 94 16.63 6.40 -4.36
N VAL A 95 16.18 5.16 -4.55
CA VAL A 95 15.93 4.22 -3.45
C VAL A 95 17.25 3.81 -2.76
N ALA A 96 18.31 3.58 -3.53
CA ALA A 96 19.64 3.29 -2.99
C ALA A 96 20.19 4.47 -2.15
N GLY A 97 19.90 5.71 -2.56
CA GLY A 97 20.19 6.90 -1.76
C GLY A 97 19.46 6.86 -0.41
N MET A 98 18.16 6.64 -0.45
CA MET A 98 17.32 6.54 0.75
C MET A 98 17.76 5.43 1.70
N ARG A 99 18.21 4.27 1.18
CA ARG A 99 18.79 3.18 2.00
C ARG A 99 20.07 3.61 2.74
N ARG A 100 20.94 4.39 2.09
CA ARG A 100 22.14 4.93 2.76
C ARG A 100 21.78 5.91 3.86
N GLU A 101 20.82 6.81 3.59
CA GLU A 101 20.34 7.76 4.60
C GLU A 101 19.67 7.05 5.79
N LEU A 102 18.84 6.03 5.52
CA LEU A 102 18.22 5.20 6.54
C LEU A 102 19.25 4.59 7.51
N LYS A 103 20.35 4.07 6.97
CA LYS A 103 21.43 3.48 7.78
C LYS A 103 22.22 4.54 8.57
N ARG A 104 22.28 5.76 8.07
CA ARG A 104 22.96 6.88 8.74
C ARG A 104 22.08 7.49 9.83
N ASP A 105 20.82 7.75 9.52
CA ASP A 105 19.85 8.37 10.43
C ASP A 105 18.44 7.96 10.03
N ALA A 106 17.94 6.89 10.66
CA ALA A 106 16.63 6.34 10.34
C ALA A 106 15.51 7.33 10.68
N ASN A 107 15.62 8.04 11.81
CA ASN A 107 14.61 8.99 12.24
C ASN A 107 14.48 10.17 11.25
N ALA A 108 15.58 10.79 10.88
CA ALA A 108 15.56 11.89 9.91
C ALA A 108 15.03 11.42 8.55
N THR A 109 15.38 10.20 8.12
CA THR A 109 14.90 9.61 6.86
C THR A 109 13.40 9.39 6.88
N LEU A 110 12.85 8.81 7.95
CA LEU A 110 11.40 8.58 8.08
C LEU A 110 10.63 9.91 8.19
N GLN A 111 11.12 10.88 8.96
CA GLN A 111 10.50 12.20 9.03
C GLN A 111 10.46 12.90 7.66
N ALA A 112 11.54 12.81 6.87
CA ALA A 112 11.55 13.35 5.51
C ALA A 112 10.55 12.63 4.60
N PHE A 113 10.45 11.30 4.70
CA PHE A 113 9.49 10.50 3.97
C PHE A 113 8.05 10.86 4.33
N TRP A 114 7.70 10.96 5.62
CA TRP A 114 6.35 11.31 6.06
C TRP A 114 5.94 12.71 5.59
N ARG A 115 6.84 13.70 5.69
CA ARG A 115 6.58 15.04 5.12
C ARG A 115 6.34 15.00 3.62
N ALA A 116 7.17 14.26 2.87
CA ALA A 116 6.98 14.09 1.44
C ALA A 116 5.69 13.34 1.10
N SER A 117 5.24 12.45 1.98
CA SER A 117 3.96 11.72 1.85
C SER A 117 2.73 12.59 2.17
N GLY A 118 2.91 13.76 2.75
CA GLY A 118 1.81 14.68 3.10
C GLY A 118 1.27 14.49 4.53
N THR A 119 2.06 13.89 5.43
CA THR A 119 1.73 13.76 6.86
C THR A 119 2.88 14.23 7.74
N GLU A 120 2.59 14.42 9.03
CA GLU A 120 3.60 14.68 10.05
C GLU A 120 4.27 13.37 10.52
N ALA A 121 5.11 13.45 11.56
CA ALA A 121 5.73 12.27 12.16
C ALA A 121 4.66 11.24 12.58
N PHE A 122 4.84 10.00 12.11
CA PHE A 122 3.85 8.94 12.29
C PHE A 122 4.17 8.02 13.48
N ALA A 123 5.43 7.97 13.89
CA ALA A 123 5.91 7.18 15.02
C ALA A 123 7.15 7.81 15.68
N PRO A 124 7.40 7.51 16.98
CA PRO A 124 8.63 7.92 17.64
C PRO A 124 9.86 7.16 17.11
N ALA A 125 11.05 7.75 17.29
CA ALA A 125 12.28 7.22 16.72
C ALA A 125 12.69 5.85 17.25
N ASP A 126 12.39 5.54 18.49
CA ASP A 126 12.70 4.29 19.16
C ASP A 126 11.81 3.11 18.76
N ALA A 127 10.70 3.40 18.07
CA ALA A 127 9.82 2.40 17.51
C ALA A 127 10.25 1.90 16.11
N LEU A 128 11.26 2.51 15.47
CA LEU A 128 11.64 2.19 14.10
C LEU A 128 12.45 0.88 14.03
N ASN A 129 11.97 -0.07 13.23
CA ASN A 129 12.71 -1.28 12.88
C ASN A 129 13.56 -1.03 11.61
N VAL A 130 14.81 -0.60 11.81
CA VAL A 130 15.71 -0.18 10.73
C VAL A 130 16.02 -1.34 9.77
N GLU A 131 16.18 -2.56 10.28
CA GLU A 131 16.46 -3.74 9.46
C GLU A 131 15.27 -4.04 8.53
N ARG A 132 14.06 -3.98 9.06
CA ARG A 132 12.83 -4.21 8.30
C ARG A 132 12.57 -3.11 7.28
N LEU A 133 12.83 -1.86 7.65
CA LEU A 133 12.75 -0.71 6.75
C LEU A 133 13.76 -0.83 5.59
N ASP A 134 15.01 -1.26 5.86
CA ASP A 134 16.01 -1.49 4.81
C ASP A 134 15.60 -2.63 3.88
N ALA A 135 15.06 -3.73 4.41
CA ALA A 135 14.50 -4.82 3.61
C ALA A 135 13.38 -4.34 2.68
N GLY A 136 12.44 -3.52 3.20
CA GLY A 136 11.35 -2.94 2.39
C GLY A 136 11.83 -2.05 1.25
N LEU A 137 12.88 -1.25 1.46
CA LEU A 137 13.53 -0.49 0.39
C LEU A 137 14.22 -1.42 -0.63
N GLY A 138 14.73 -2.58 -0.18
CA GLY A 138 15.24 -3.63 -1.06
C GLY A 138 14.15 -4.15 -2.00
N TRP A 139 12.96 -4.43 -1.48
CA TRP A 139 11.83 -4.89 -2.30
C TRP A 139 11.43 -3.88 -3.37
N LEU A 140 11.45 -2.57 -3.07
CA LEU A 140 11.21 -1.50 -4.07
C LEU A 140 12.25 -1.51 -5.20
N MET A 141 13.46 -1.97 -4.92
CA MET A 141 14.53 -2.04 -5.91
C MET A 141 14.50 -3.31 -6.75
N ASP A 142 14.02 -4.42 -6.19
CA ASP A 142 14.27 -5.75 -6.75
C ASP A 142 12.99 -6.44 -7.25
N TRP A 143 11.81 -6.09 -6.74
CA TRP A 143 10.58 -6.74 -7.11
C TRP A 143 9.92 -6.13 -8.34
N ASP A 144 9.43 -7.03 -9.20
CA ASP A 144 8.65 -6.74 -10.40
C ASP A 144 7.46 -7.70 -10.45
N ALA A 145 6.26 -7.17 -10.21
CA ALA A 145 5.02 -7.93 -10.20
C ALA A 145 4.11 -7.62 -11.41
N ARG A 146 4.65 -7.05 -12.50
CA ARG A 146 3.86 -6.71 -13.70
C ARG A 146 3.21 -7.94 -14.32
N ALA A 147 3.91 -9.06 -14.37
CA ALA A 147 3.32 -10.33 -14.84
C ALA A 147 2.21 -10.80 -13.90
N ALA A 148 2.45 -10.79 -12.58
CA ALA A 148 1.44 -11.16 -11.60
C ALA A 148 0.17 -10.28 -11.68
N ARG A 149 0.33 -8.98 -11.93
CA ARG A 149 -0.80 -8.08 -12.16
C ARG A 149 -1.61 -8.45 -13.40
N SER A 150 -0.96 -8.80 -14.50
CA SER A 150 -1.64 -9.20 -15.74
C SER A 150 -2.40 -10.52 -15.60
N GLU A 151 -1.97 -11.39 -14.69
CA GLU A 151 -2.52 -12.73 -14.45
C GLU A 151 -3.47 -12.78 -13.24
N LEU A 152 -3.75 -11.65 -12.58
CA LEU A 152 -4.41 -11.60 -11.27
C LEU A 152 -5.80 -12.27 -11.22
N GLY A 153 -6.54 -12.27 -12.31
CA GLY A 153 -7.81 -13.01 -12.44
C GLY A 153 -8.96 -12.55 -11.53
N CYS A 154 -8.82 -11.42 -10.82
CA CYS A 154 -9.87 -10.79 -10.03
C CYS A 154 -10.03 -9.31 -10.40
N PRO A 155 -11.21 -8.69 -10.13
CA PRO A 155 -11.41 -7.27 -10.30
C PRO A 155 -10.42 -6.43 -9.48
N VAL A 156 -10.04 -5.27 -10.02
CA VAL A 156 -9.13 -4.32 -9.35
C VAL A 156 -9.76 -2.94 -9.32
N LEU A 157 -9.73 -2.29 -8.15
CA LEU A 157 -10.01 -0.87 -7.97
C LEU A 157 -8.68 -0.15 -7.72
N ALA A 158 -8.39 0.90 -8.47
CA ALA A 158 -7.24 1.77 -8.23
C ALA A 158 -7.69 3.14 -7.72
N LEU A 159 -7.14 3.57 -6.58
CA LEU A 159 -7.32 4.89 -5.98
C LEU A 159 -5.97 5.61 -5.97
N ALA A 160 -5.93 6.86 -6.45
CA ALA A 160 -4.71 7.66 -6.47
C ALA A 160 -5.00 9.15 -6.25
N ALA A 161 -3.98 9.91 -5.83
CA ALA A 161 -4.05 11.36 -5.69
C ALA A 161 -3.24 12.06 -6.79
N ARG A 162 -3.73 13.19 -7.31
CA ARG A 162 -3.04 13.95 -8.35
C ARG A 162 -1.76 14.62 -7.84
N ASP A 163 -1.70 14.94 -6.55
CA ASP A 163 -0.59 15.61 -5.87
C ASP A 163 0.40 14.65 -5.18
N ASP A 164 0.28 13.33 -5.39
CA ASP A 164 1.20 12.33 -4.83
C ASP A 164 2.62 12.52 -5.39
N THR A 165 3.59 12.82 -4.50
CA THR A 165 4.99 13.02 -4.87
C THR A 165 5.85 11.77 -4.76
N ILE A 166 5.33 10.71 -4.12
CA ILE A 166 5.99 9.41 -3.96
C ILE A 166 5.66 8.49 -5.14
N VAL A 167 4.37 8.39 -5.47
CA VAL A 167 3.85 7.68 -6.64
C VAL A 167 3.16 8.69 -7.55
N PRO A 168 3.91 9.37 -8.42
CA PRO A 168 3.37 10.43 -9.27
C PRO A 168 2.19 9.97 -10.11
N ALA A 169 1.24 10.89 -10.39
CA ALA A 169 0.04 10.60 -11.16
C ALA A 169 0.33 9.90 -12.51
N ALA A 170 1.42 10.30 -13.19
CA ALA A 170 1.85 9.66 -14.44
C ALA A 170 2.25 8.18 -14.25
N MET A 171 2.84 7.83 -13.09
CA MET A 171 3.17 6.44 -12.74
C MET A 171 1.88 5.65 -12.52
N SER A 172 0.96 6.15 -11.71
CA SER A 172 -0.34 5.50 -11.47
C SER A 172 -1.12 5.29 -12.78
N ALA A 173 -1.19 6.32 -13.63
CA ALA A 173 -1.86 6.24 -14.94
C ALA A 173 -1.22 5.19 -15.86
N SER A 174 0.12 5.10 -15.88
CA SER A 174 0.85 4.09 -16.67
C SER A 174 0.56 2.66 -16.21
N ILE A 175 0.37 2.44 -14.90
CA ILE A 175 0.16 1.10 -14.31
C ILE A 175 -1.30 0.66 -14.46
N TRP A 176 -2.24 1.52 -14.09
CA TRP A 176 -3.65 1.15 -13.94
C TRP A 176 -4.54 1.61 -15.10
N GLY A 177 -4.08 2.54 -15.95
CA GLY A 177 -4.87 3.25 -16.93
C GLY A 177 -5.59 4.47 -16.32
N ASP A 178 -5.40 5.65 -16.90
CA ASP A 178 -5.92 6.91 -16.32
C ASP A 178 -7.45 6.92 -16.17
N ASP A 179 -8.15 6.28 -17.10
CA ASP A 179 -9.60 6.12 -17.16
C ASP A 179 -10.16 5.11 -16.13
N LYS A 180 -9.31 4.26 -15.56
CA LYS A 180 -9.70 3.24 -14.58
C LYS A 180 -9.41 3.63 -13.13
N ILE A 181 -8.70 4.74 -12.93
CA ILE A 181 -8.36 5.23 -11.60
C ILE A 181 -9.45 6.15 -11.07
N GLN A 182 -9.84 5.95 -9.82
CA GLN A 182 -10.57 6.95 -9.07
C GLN A 182 -9.57 7.98 -8.53
N TRP A 183 -9.63 9.19 -9.07
CA TRP A 183 -8.69 10.25 -8.74
C TRP A 183 -9.20 11.17 -7.65
N ALA A 184 -8.46 11.28 -6.54
CA ALA A 184 -8.55 12.43 -5.63
C ALA A 184 -7.69 13.58 -6.17
N GLN A 185 -8.15 14.82 -6.00
CA GLN A 185 -7.39 16.00 -6.46
C GLN A 185 -6.17 16.26 -5.59
N ASP A 186 -6.29 15.97 -4.30
CA ASP A 186 -5.25 16.10 -3.29
C ASP A 186 -5.27 14.90 -2.33
N GLY A 187 -4.33 14.88 -1.36
CA GLY A 187 -4.20 13.83 -0.35
C GLY A 187 -2.79 13.30 -0.21
N GLY A 188 -1.88 13.74 -1.07
CA GLY A 188 -0.48 13.29 -1.09
C GLY A 188 -0.38 11.79 -1.26
N HIS A 189 0.56 11.15 -0.58
CA HIS A 189 0.77 9.68 -0.57
C HIS A 189 0.08 8.99 0.61
N VAL A 190 -0.96 9.60 1.19
CA VAL A 190 -1.63 9.09 2.40
C VAL A 190 -3.15 9.26 2.32
N LEU A 191 -3.76 8.92 1.19
CA LEU A 191 -5.20 9.01 0.97
C LEU A 191 -6.05 8.42 2.12
N PRO A 192 -5.71 7.25 2.70
CA PRO A 192 -6.49 6.69 3.81
C PRO A 192 -6.52 7.58 5.07
N LEU A 193 -5.49 8.42 5.26
CA LEU A 193 -5.41 9.36 6.38
C LEU A 193 -6.08 10.70 6.08
N ARG A 194 -5.97 11.17 4.83
CA ARG A 194 -6.44 12.50 4.43
C ARG A 194 -7.90 12.51 3.97
N HIS A 195 -8.32 11.43 3.31
CA HIS A 195 -9.66 11.29 2.71
C HIS A 195 -10.28 9.92 3.04
N PRO A 196 -10.39 9.53 4.33
CA PRO A 196 -10.87 8.20 4.73
C PRO A 196 -12.29 7.91 4.22
N GLU A 197 -13.21 8.87 4.30
CA GLU A 197 -14.59 8.72 3.82
C GLU A 197 -14.65 8.52 2.31
N TRP A 198 -13.83 9.25 1.55
CA TRP A 198 -13.73 9.11 0.11
C TRP A 198 -13.21 7.73 -0.27
N CYS A 199 -12.13 7.27 0.38
CA CYS A 199 -11.59 5.93 0.18
C CYS A 199 -12.63 4.85 0.52
N ALA A 200 -13.27 4.96 1.67
CA ALA A 200 -14.24 3.98 2.14
C ALA A 200 -15.42 3.85 1.17
N ARG A 201 -15.98 4.96 0.70
CA ARG A 201 -17.08 4.95 -0.28
C ARG A 201 -16.68 4.14 -1.53
N HIS A 202 -15.54 4.44 -2.15
CA HIS A 202 -15.10 3.72 -3.35
C HIS A 202 -14.81 2.24 -3.08
N VAL A 203 -14.23 1.91 -1.92
CA VAL A 203 -13.98 0.52 -1.52
C VAL A 203 -15.27 -0.25 -1.31
N LEU A 204 -16.27 0.34 -0.66
CA LEU A 204 -17.58 -0.28 -0.43
C LEU A 204 -18.35 -0.46 -1.73
N ASP A 205 -18.40 0.57 -2.59
CA ASP A 205 -19.04 0.48 -3.90
C ASP A 205 -18.42 -0.64 -4.74
N PHE A 206 -17.08 -0.72 -4.76
CA PHE A 206 -16.37 -1.81 -5.41
C PHE A 206 -16.73 -3.18 -4.83
N ALA A 207 -16.72 -3.30 -3.50
CA ALA A 207 -17.02 -4.56 -2.82
C ALA A 207 -18.45 -5.06 -3.10
N HIS A 208 -19.42 -4.15 -3.17
CA HIS A 208 -20.82 -4.49 -3.52
C HIS A 208 -20.99 -4.89 -4.99
N ALA A 209 -20.14 -4.37 -5.89
CA ALA A 209 -20.16 -4.69 -7.30
C ALA A 209 -19.46 -6.02 -7.66
N LEU A 210 -18.71 -6.62 -6.72
CA LEU A 210 -18.04 -7.89 -6.97
C LEU A 210 -19.05 -9.05 -7.13
N PRO A 211 -18.83 -9.96 -8.09
CA PRO A 211 -19.65 -11.15 -8.23
C PRO A 211 -19.61 -12.01 -6.95
N SER A 212 -20.73 -12.67 -6.67
CA SER A 212 -20.90 -13.61 -5.55
C SER A 212 -20.01 -14.83 -5.71
#